data_fb420626419e8debf4e1142371c61d44
#
_entry.id   fb420626419e8debf4e1142371c61d44
#
_cell.length_a   1.000
_cell.length_b   1.000
_cell.length_c   1.000
_cell.angle_alpha   90.00
_cell.angle_beta   90.00
_cell.angle_gamma   90.00
#
_symmetry.space_group_name_H-M   'P 1'
#
loop_
_entity.id
_entity.type
_entity.pdbx_description
1 polymer ?
#
loop_
_entity_poly.entity_id
_entity_poly.type
_entity_poly.pdbx_seq_one_letter_code
_entity_poly.pdbx_strand_id
1 'polypeptide(L)'
;MNVLEGERLEQRRILHEGRPEWTTVDGEELVLMDGRRVVEAEVNYLPPCNPTKILCIHLNFESRRIEFRAPDLVTPTYFQKPITAVNAHRGMLNRPDNCQYLNYEGEVAAIIGRPMKNVAPEDTWNYIAGFAPANDVGAQDFRETDAGGMT
;
A
#
# COMPACT_ATOMS: atom_id res chain seq x y z
N MET A 1 16.60 8.28 19.34
CA MET A 1 15.34 8.98 19.73
C MET A 1 14.20 8.03 19.40
N ASN A 2 13.48 7.55 20.42
CA ASN A 2 12.40 6.57 20.23
C ASN A 2 11.24 7.22 19.45
N VAL A 3 11.13 6.89 18.20
CA VAL A 3 10.05 7.36 17.30
C VAL A 3 8.66 6.76 17.64
N LEU A 4 8.57 5.96 18.70
CA LEU A 4 7.39 5.16 19.01
C LEU A 4 6.64 5.58 20.29
N GLU A 5 6.91 6.74 20.87
CA GLU A 5 6.20 7.23 22.06
C GLU A 5 4.97 8.12 21.75
N GLY A 6 4.61 8.27 20.49
CA GLY A 6 3.34 8.92 20.10
C GLY A 6 2.19 7.93 20.09
N GLU A 7 1.00 8.39 20.46
CA GLU A 7 -0.25 7.64 20.33
C GLU A 7 -0.42 7.17 18.88
N ARG A 8 -0.47 5.85 18.67
CA ARG A 8 -0.69 5.28 17.34
C ARG A 8 -2.15 5.40 16.99
N LEU A 9 -2.48 6.31 16.09
CA LEU A 9 -3.84 6.45 15.59
C LEU A 9 -4.05 5.54 14.39
N GLU A 10 -5.05 4.70 14.46
CA GLU A 10 -5.57 3.98 13.32
C GLU A 10 -6.57 4.87 12.59
N GLN A 11 -6.25 5.18 11.33
CA GLN A 11 -7.03 6.10 10.52
C GLN A 11 -7.54 5.44 9.25
N ARG A 12 -8.68 5.89 8.80
CA ARG A 12 -9.27 5.51 7.51
C ARG A 12 -9.51 6.77 6.68
N ARG A 13 -9.28 6.67 5.39
CA ARG A 13 -9.67 7.71 4.46
C ARG A 13 -10.89 7.24 3.69
N ILE A 14 -11.95 8.01 3.73
CA ILE A 14 -13.26 7.65 3.16
C ILE A 14 -13.77 8.75 2.23
N LEU A 15 -14.71 8.39 1.38
CA LEU A 15 -15.54 9.35 0.65
C LEU A 15 -16.82 9.58 1.45
N HIS A 16 -16.97 10.75 2.05
CA HIS A 16 -18.14 11.14 2.82
C HIS A 16 -18.77 12.40 2.22
N GLU A 17 -20.08 12.36 1.94
CA GLU A 17 -20.80 13.47 1.31
C GLU A 17 -20.10 14.04 0.04
N GLY A 18 -19.47 13.17 -0.76
CA GLY A 18 -18.75 13.53 -1.98
C GLY A 18 -17.36 14.13 -1.76
N ARG A 19 -16.84 14.13 -0.54
CA ARG A 19 -15.51 14.66 -0.18
C ARG A 19 -14.63 13.62 0.47
N PRO A 20 -13.31 13.62 0.20
CA PRO A 20 -12.35 12.81 0.93
C PRO A 20 -12.22 13.30 2.38
N GLU A 21 -12.45 12.43 3.34
CA GLU A 21 -12.27 12.75 4.76
C GLU A 21 -11.43 11.69 5.46
N TRP A 22 -10.71 12.12 6.50
CA TRP A 22 -10.01 11.24 7.40
C TRP A 22 -10.86 10.95 8.64
N THR A 23 -10.78 9.72 9.12
CA THR A 23 -11.48 9.25 10.30
C THR A 23 -10.54 8.47 11.20
N THR A 24 -10.89 8.37 12.47
CA THR A 24 -10.33 7.41 13.42
C THR A 24 -11.30 6.26 13.59
N VAL A 25 -10.79 5.10 14.02
CA VAL A 25 -11.60 3.89 14.24
C VAL A 25 -12.02 3.82 15.72
N ASP A 26 -13.31 3.59 15.95
CA ASP A 26 -13.86 3.38 17.30
C ASP A 26 -14.90 2.22 17.27
N GLY A 27 -14.42 1.01 17.52
CA GLY A 27 -15.22 -0.22 17.39
C GLY A 27 -15.64 -0.47 15.93
N GLU A 28 -16.94 -0.51 15.67
CA GLU A 28 -17.53 -0.68 14.34
C GLU A 28 -17.88 0.66 13.66
N GLU A 29 -17.51 1.77 14.27
CA GLU A 29 -17.78 3.11 13.76
C GLU A 29 -16.49 3.83 13.39
N LEU A 30 -16.62 4.74 12.47
CA LEU A 30 -15.57 5.70 12.11
C LEU A 30 -15.97 7.09 12.62
N VAL A 31 -15.03 7.73 13.29
CA VAL A 31 -15.22 9.07 13.84
C VAL A 31 -14.56 10.09 12.91
N LEU A 32 -15.35 10.98 12.33
CA LEU A 32 -14.90 12.10 11.51
C LEU A 32 -14.15 13.13 12.36
N MET A 33 -13.37 14.00 11.73
CA MET A 33 -12.59 15.03 12.43
C MET A 33 -13.47 16.06 13.17
N ASP A 34 -14.74 16.20 12.79
CA ASP A 34 -15.72 17.05 13.46
C ASP A 34 -16.50 16.34 14.59
N GLY A 35 -16.16 15.07 14.86
CA GLY A 35 -16.79 14.25 15.90
C GLY A 35 -18.05 13.49 15.46
N ARG A 36 -18.55 13.69 14.25
CA ARG A 36 -19.64 12.85 13.71
C ARG A 36 -19.18 11.40 13.55
N ARG A 37 -20.12 10.49 13.69
CA ARG A 37 -19.89 9.05 13.58
C ARG A 37 -20.59 8.49 12.35
N VAL A 38 -19.92 7.57 11.67
CA VAL A 38 -20.47 6.84 10.53
C VAL A 38 -20.19 5.35 10.71
N VAL A 39 -21.13 4.52 10.29
CA VAL A 39 -20.97 3.06 10.37
C VAL A 39 -19.96 2.61 9.32
N GLU A 40 -18.94 1.89 9.72
CA GLU A 40 -17.85 1.47 8.83
C GLU A 40 -18.33 0.62 7.64
N ALA A 41 -19.39 -0.17 7.83
CA ALA A 41 -19.96 -1.01 6.78
C ALA A 41 -20.60 -0.22 5.61
N GLU A 42 -20.95 1.05 5.84
CA GLU A 42 -21.69 1.89 4.90
C GLU A 42 -20.81 2.88 4.13
N VAL A 43 -19.51 2.94 4.44
CA VAL A 43 -18.61 3.92 3.82
C VAL A 43 -17.94 3.39 2.56
N ASN A 44 -17.61 4.30 1.66
CA ASN A 44 -16.70 4.06 0.55
C ASN A 44 -15.29 4.46 0.94
N TYR A 45 -14.38 3.50 0.98
CA TYR A 45 -12.99 3.76 1.28
C TYR A 45 -12.27 4.46 0.13
N LEU A 46 -11.29 5.24 0.49
CA LEU A 46 -10.31 5.80 -0.44
C LEU A 46 -8.91 5.25 -0.09
N PRO A 47 -7.99 5.21 -1.07
CA PRO A 47 -6.60 4.95 -0.76
C PRO A 47 -6.06 5.92 0.30
N PRO A 48 -5.09 5.53 1.13
CA PRO A 48 -4.58 6.38 2.21
C PRO A 48 -3.87 7.66 1.72
N CYS A 49 -3.58 7.74 0.43
CA CYS A 49 -3.04 8.95 -0.19
C CYS A 49 -3.40 8.98 -1.68
N ASN A 50 -3.11 10.10 -2.33
CA ASN A 50 -3.09 10.20 -3.79
C ASN A 50 -1.63 10.20 -4.24
N PRO A 51 -1.04 9.03 -4.53
CA PRO A 51 0.38 8.93 -4.80
C PRO A 51 0.73 9.55 -6.16
N THR A 52 1.92 10.14 -6.25
CA THR A 52 2.51 10.55 -7.54
C THR A 52 3.39 9.45 -8.13
N LYS A 53 3.79 8.47 -7.33
CA LYS A 53 4.53 7.27 -7.72
C LYS A 53 4.32 6.16 -6.71
N ILE A 54 4.51 4.92 -7.17
CA ILE A 54 4.49 3.71 -6.35
C ILE A 54 5.79 2.98 -6.63
N LEU A 55 6.61 2.79 -5.60
CA LEU A 55 7.87 2.04 -5.69
C LEU A 55 7.71 0.75 -4.89
N CYS A 56 7.97 -0.37 -5.52
CA CYS A 56 7.91 -1.69 -4.90
C CYS A 56 9.32 -2.24 -4.78
N ILE A 57 9.70 -2.73 -3.60
CA ILE A 57 10.99 -3.39 -3.38
C ILE A 57 10.87 -4.85 -3.82
N HIS A 58 11.66 -5.22 -4.81
CA HIS A 58 11.63 -6.57 -5.39
C HIS A 58 12.35 -7.58 -4.50
N LEU A 59 11.76 -8.77 -4.31
CA LEU A 59 12.32 -9.88 -3.53
C LEU A 59 12.82 -9.47 -2.14
N ASN A 60 12.05 -8.64 -1.45
CA ASN A 60 12.41 -8.09 -0.14
C ASN A 60 12.39 -9.16 0.98
N PHE A 61 11.56 -10.20 0.85
CA PHE A 61 11.48 -11.30 1.82
C PHE A 61 12.54 -12.37 1.52
N GLU A 62 13.30 -12.77 2.54
CA GLU A 62 14.31 -13.82 2.40
C GLU A 62 13.72 -15.13 1.91
N SER A 63 12.55 -15.54 2.42
CA SER A 63 11.86 -16.74 1.98
C SER A 63 11.57 -16.75 0.47
N ARG A 64 11.19 -15.61 -0.08
CA ARG A 64 10.94 -15.47 -1.52
C ARG A 64 12.24 -15.53 -2.32
N ARG A 65 13.32 -14.92 -1.82
CA ARG A 65 14.63 -15.04 -2.47
C ARG A 65 15.10 -16.50 -2.57
N ILE A 66 14.93 -17.26 -1.50
CA ILE A 66 15.27 -18.69 -1.47
C ILE A 66 14.40 -19.47 -2.47
N GLU A 67 13.09 -19.26 -2.47
CA GLU A 67 12.13 -19.89 -3.38
C GLU A 67 12.50 -19.67 -4.85
N PHE A 68 12.83 -18.44 -5.20
CA PHE A 68 13.24 -18.06 -6.55
C PHE A 68 14.71 -18.34 -6.88
N ARG A 69 15.47 -18.89 -5.93
CA ARG A 69 16.93 -19.13 -6.07
C ARG A 69 17.66 -17.86 -6.50
N ALA A 70 17.17 -16.70 -6.06
CA ALA A 70 17.77 -15.43 -6.36
C ALA A 70 19.06 -15.23 -5.55
N PRO A 71 20.10 -14.59 -6.10
CA PRO A 71 21.32 -14.29 -5.38
C PRO A 71 21.05 -13.32 -4.23
N ASP A 72 21.97 -13.28 -3.26
CA ASP A 72 21.94 -12.26 -2.22
C ASP A 72 22.12 -10.86 -2.84
N LEU A 73 21.21 -9.98 -2.50
CA LEU A 73 21.22 -8.62 -3.01
C LEU A 73 22.15 -7.76 -2.14
N VAL A 74 23.14 -7.16 -2.76
CA VAL A 74 24.01 -6.15 -2.10
C VAL A 74 23.27 -4.83 -1.91
N THR A 75 22.36 -4.52 -2.85
CA THR A 75 21.50 -3.33 -2.81
C THR A 75 20.07 -3.74 -3.17
N PRO A 76 19.05 -3.07 -2.57
CA PRO A 76 17.67 -3.33 -2.94
C PRO A 76 17.42 -3.06 -4.42
N THR A 77 16.70 -3.97 -5.06
CA THR A 77 16.12 -3.73 -6.39
C THR A 77 14.68 -3.26 -6.25
N TYR A 78 14.22 -2.48 -7.21
CA TYR A 78 12.86 -1.94 -7.16
C TYR A 78 12.26 -1.83 -8.55
N PHE A 79 10.94 -1.79 -8.58
CA PHE A 79 10.16 -1.49 -9.78
C PHE A 79 9.05 -0.48 -9.46
N GLN A 80 8.39 0.02 -10.48
CA GLN A 80 7.31 0.99 -10.33
C GLN A 80 6.00 0.39 -10.81
N LYS A 81 4.93 0.65 -10.07
CA LYS A 81 3.57 0.45 -10.55
C LYS A 81 2.98 1.77 -11.05
N PRO A 82 2.12 1.73 -12.09
CA PRO A 82 1.39 2.91 -12.50
C PRO A 82 0.44 3.38 -11.38
N ILE A 83 0.26 4.68 -11.23
CA ILE A 83 -0.66 5.22 -10.21
C ILE A 83 -2.11 4.78 -10.42
N THR A 84 -2.48 4.37 -11.64
CA THR A 84 -3.79 3.81 -11.96
C THR A 84 -4.02 2.42 -11.37
N ALA A 85 -2.97 1.75 -10.86
CA ALA A 85 -3.09 0.48 -10.14
C ALA A 85 -3.57 0.65 -8.68
N VAL A 86 -3.68 1.90 -8.18
CA VAL A 86 -4.14 2.14 -6.81
C VAL A 86 -5.61 1.82 -6.69
N ASN A 87 -5.94 0.99 -5.71
CA ASN A 87 -7.30 0.71 -5.29
C ASN A 87 -7.45 0.97 -3.78
N ALA A 88 -8.67 1.02 -3.29
CA ALA A 88 -8.98 1.23 -1.89
C ALA A 88 -9.31 -0.10 -1.18
N HIS A 89 -9.36 -0.07 0.14
CA HIS A 89 -9.94 -1.17 0.93
C HIS A 89 -11.36 -1.48 0.45
N ARG A 90 -11.70 -2.77 0.32
CA ARG A 90 -12.97 -3.27 -0.26
C ARG A 90 -13.21 -2.85 -1.72
N GLY A 91 -12.20 -2.26 -2.39
CA GLY A 91 -12.30 -1.95 -3.82
C GLY A 91 -12.37 -3.22 -4.67
N MET A 92 -13.17 -3.19 -5.72
CA MET A 92 -13.32 -4.32 -6.62
C MET A 92 -12.06 -4.52 -7.46
N LEU A 93 -11.63 -5.77 -7.59
CA LEU A 93 -10.58 -6.19 -8.51
C LEU A 93 -11.21 -7.01 -9.64
N ASN A 94 -11.08 -6.52 -10.85
CA ASN A 94 -11.54 -7.25 -12.02
C ASN A 94 -10.44 -8.20 -12.49
N ARG A 95 -10.70 -9.51 -12.42
CA ARG A 95 -9.79 -10.50 -12.99
C ARG A 95 -9.83 -10.39 -14.51
N PRO A 96 -8.66 -10.26 -15.19
CA PRO A 96 -8.61 -10.22 -16.65
C PRO A 96 -9.22 -11.47 -17.30
N ASP A 97 -9.73 -11.32 -18.49
CA ASP A 97 -10.16 -12.47 -19.30
C ASP A 97 -8.99 -13.42 -19.51
N ASN A 98 -9.26 -14.72 -19.45
CA ASN A 98 -8.29 -15.81 -19.55
C ASN A 98 -7.25 -15.89 -18.41
N CYS A 99 -7.30 -15.04 -17.40
CA CYS A 99 -6.52 -15.19 -16.19
C CYS A 99 -7.10 -16.32 -15.33
N GLN A 100 -6.36 -17.40 -15.15
CA GLN A 100 -6.74 -18.54 -14.29
C GLN A 100 -6.22 -18.32 -12.86
N TYR A 101 -5.10 -17.62 -12.72
CA TYR A 101 -4.43 -17.43 -11.45
C TYR A 101 -4.15 -15.95 -11.16
N LEU A 102 -5.13 -15.31 -10.52
CA LEU A 102 -4.97 -13.99 -9.92
C LEU A 102 -4.41 -14.16 -8.51
N ASN A 103 -3.16 -13.78 -8.31
CA ASN A 103 -2.45 -13.93 -7.05
C ASN A 103 -2.63 -12.69 -6.16
N TYR A 104 -2.64 -12.91 -4.84
CA TYR A 104 -2.51 -11.84 -3.87
C TYR A 104 -1.10 -11.85 -3.28
N GLU A 105 -0.59 -10.67 -2.92
CA GLU A 105 0.68 -10.53 -2.21
C GLU A 105 0.48 -9.53 -1.07
N GLY A 106 0.46 -10.04 0.17
CA GLY A 106 0.28 -9.23 1.38
C GLY A 106 1.54 -8.43 1.67
N GLU A 107 1.42 -7.11 1.67
CA GLU A 107 2.53 -6.17 1.73
C GLU A 107 2.32 -5.09 2.79
N VAL A 108 3.39 -4.36 3.11
CA VAL A 108 3.35 -3.16 3.93
C VAL A 108 3.74 -1.96 3.07
N ALA A 109 2.81 -1.02 2.91
CA ALA A 109 3.08 0.24 2.24
C ALA A 109 3.55 1.29 3.25
N ALA A 110 4.71 1.89 3.01
CA ALA A 110 5.15 3.10 3.71
C ALA A 110 4.66 4.33 2.93
N ILE A 111 3.84 5.16 3.58
CA ILE A 111 3.28 6.36 2.98
C ILE A 111 4.24 7.52 3.20
N ILE A 112 4.83 8.01 2.12
CA ILE A 112 5.73 9.16 2.17
C ILE A 112 4.91 10.44 2.25
N GLY A 113 5.03 11.16 3.37
CA GLY A 113 4.22 12.34 3.69
C GLY A 113 4.77 13.67 3.17
N ARG A 114 6.02 13.70 2.74
CA ARG A 114 6.67 14.91 2.19
C ARG A 114 7.77 14.57 1.21
N PRO A 115 8.11 15.45 0.26
CA PRO A 115 9.18 15.20 -0.69
C PRO A 115 10.50 14.88 0.01
N MET A 116 11.22 13.84 -0.49
CA MET A 116 12.54 13.47 0.02
C MET A 116 13.49 13.20 -1.14
N LYS A 117 14.74 13.61 -0.97
CA LYS A 117 15.85 13.35 -1.91
C LYS A 117 17.17 13.37 -1.15
N ASN A 118 17.99 12.34 -1.36
CA ASN A 118 19.31 12.21 -0.71
C ASN A 118 19.24 12.32 0.83
N VAL A 119 18.19 11.71 1.40
CA VAL A 119 17.98 11.68 2.85
C VAL A 119 18.83 10.58 3.44
N ALA A 120 19.53 10.86 4.55
CA ALA A 120 20.27 9.85 5.27
C ALA A 120 19.32 8.79 5.87
N PRO A 121 19.73 7.50 5.97
CA PRO A 121 18.87 6.44 6.47
C PRO A 121 18.27 6.75 7.85
N GLU A 122 19.03 7.32 8.75
CA GLU A 122 18.61 7.71 10.10
C GLU A 122 17.51 8.78 10.12
N ASP A 123 17.42 9.59 9.07
CA ASP A 123 16.45 10.68 8.96
C ASP A 123 15.17 10.28 8.21
N THR A 124 15.12 9.10 7.59
CA THR A 124 14.01 8.69 6.73
C THR A 124 12.67 8.66 7.45
N TRP A 125 12.67 8.29 8.74
CA TRP A 125 11.47 8.26 9.57
C TRP A 125 10.74 9.60 9.64
N ASN A 126 11.47 10.71 9.51
CA ASN A 126 10.88 12.05 9.51
C ASN A 126 10.04 12.35 8.25
N TYR A 127 10.10 11.49 7.22
CA TYR A 127 9.41 11.66 5.94
C TYR A 127 8.24 10.71 5.77
N ILE A 128 8.12 9.69 6.62
CA ILE A 128 7.04 8.71 6.58
C ILE A 128 5.84 9.28 7.34
N ALA A 129 4.69 9.38 6.68
CA ALA A 129 3.43 9.79 7.29
C ALA A 129 2.76 8.65 8.05
N GLY A 130 2.97 7.41 7.62
CA GLY A 130 2.40 6.23 8.24
C GLY A 130 2.60 4.98 7.41
N PHE A 131 1.99 3.90 7.85
CA PHE A 131 2.03 2.60 7.19
C PHE A 131 0.59 2.10 6.94
N ALA A 132 0.42 1.34 5.88
CA ALA A 132 -0.83 0.68 5.59
C ALA A 132 -0.58 -0.75 5.10
N PRO A 133 -1.46 -1.71 5.40
CA PRO A 133 -1.47 -2.98 4.68
C PRO A 133 -1.77 -2.73 3.21
N ALA A 134 -1.12 -3.46 2.33
CA ALA A 134 -1.31 -3.39 0.90
C ALA A 134 -1.45 -4.80 0.32
N ASN A 135 -2.03 -4.88 -0.86
CA ASN A 135 -2.12 -6.12 -1.63
C ASN A 135 -1.56 -5.86 -3.02
N ASP A 136 -0.40 -6.45 -3.32
CA ASP A 136 0.23 -6.37 -4.62
C ASP A 136 -0.29 -7.48 -5.53
N VAL A 137 -1.45 -7.23 -6.12
CA VAL A 137 -2.14 -8.22 -6.95
C VAL A 137 -1.45 -8.40 -8.28
N GLY A 138 -1.21 -9.65 -8.68
CA GLY A 138 -0.59 -10.02 -9.94
C GLY A 138 -1.36 -11.10 -10.70
N ALA A 139 -1.39 -11.00 -12.02
CA ALA A 139 -1.92 -12.03 -12.92
C ALA A 139 -0.79 -13.01 -13.29
N GLN A 140 -0.56 -14.02 -12.45
CA GLN A 140 0.60 -14.90 -12.55
C GLN A 140 0.67 -15.69 -13.86
N ASP A 141 -0.47 -16.03 -14.46
CA ASP A 141 -0.54 -16.76 -15.74
C ASP A 141 0.17 -16.02 -16.88
N PHE A 142 0.23 -14.68 -16.79
CA PHE A 142 0.78 -13.87 -17.88
C PHE A 142 2.29 -13.71 -17.80
N ARG A 143 2.92 -14.15 -16.72
CA ARG A 143 4.39 -14.08 -16.56
C ARG A 143 5.15 -14.87 -17.61
N GLU A 144 4.60 -16.00 -18.08
CA GLU A 144 5.24 -16.82 -19.11
C GLU A 144 5.22 -16.16 -20.49
N THR A 145 4.27 -15.27 -20.72
CA THR A 145 4.11 -14.56 -21.99
C THR A 145 4.69 -13.14 -21.96
N ASP A 146 5.04 -12.66 -20.76
CA ASP A 146 5.67 -11.37 -20.58
C ASP A 146 7.19 -11.46 -20.80
N ALA A 147 7.67 -10.89 -21.89
CA ALA A 147 9.09 -10.88 -22.24
C ALA A 147 9.99 -10.21 -21.17
N GLY A 148 9.42 -9.34 -20.34
CA GLY A 148 10.10 -8.70 -19.23
C GLY A 148 10.02 -9.46 -17.92
N GLY A 149 9.11 -10.45 -17.78
CA GLY A 149 8.84 -11.18 -16.54
C GLY A 149 8.32 -10.29 -15.41
N MET A 150 7.63 -9.20 -15.75
CA MET A 150 7.27 -8.11 -14.83
C MET A 150 5.78 -8.04 -14.49
N THR A 151 4.94 -8.92 -15.05
CA THR A 151 3.50 -8.97 -14.78
C THR A 151 3.11 -9.94 -13.67
#